data_168f82bccd039015c60349f3c9b1ffa1
#
_entry.id   168f82bccd039015c60349f3c9b1ffa1
#
_cell.length_a   1.000
_cell.length_b   1.000
_cell.length_c   1.000
_cell.angle_alpha   90.00
_cell.angle_beta   90.00
_cell.angle_gamma   90.00
#
_symmetry.space_group_name_H-M   'P 1'
#
loop_
_entity.id
_entity.type
_entity.pdbx_description
1 polymer ?
#
loop_
_entity_poly.entity_id
_entity_poly.type
_entity_poly.pdbx_seq_one_letter_code
_entity_poly.pdbx_strand_id
1 'polypeptide(L)' 'MEKEKAIEVLNSLITINNDRIEGYEKASKETEEVDLKALFAQFISTSKNCKQELAREVSTLGGEVAEGATVSGKFLKSFG' A
#
# COMPACT_ATOMS: atom_id res chain seq x y z
N MET A 1 16.15 -6.01 16.13
CA MET A 1 15.10 -6.71 15.35
C MET A 1 15.75 -7.39 14.16
N GLU A 2 15.29 -8.57 13.85
CA GLU A 2 15.84 -9.27 12.72
C GLU A 2 15.39 -8.62 11.42
N LYS A 3 16.30 -8.65 10.45
CA LYS A 3 16.04 -8.01 9.17
C LYS A 3 14.80 -8.59 8.49
N GLU A 4 14.66 -9.90 8.50
CA GLU A 4 13.52 -10.55 7.87
C GLU A 4 12.21 -10.14 8.52
N LYS A 5 12.22 -10.02 9.85
CA LYS A 5 11.03 -9.60 10.56
C LYS A 5 10.67 -8.16 10.21
N ALA A 6 11.67 -7.31 10.11
CA ALA A 6 11.45 -5.92 9.75
C ALA A 6 10.84 -5.82 8.34
N ILE A 7 11.36 -6.60 7.40
CA ILE A 7 10.85 -6.60 6.05
C ILE A 7 9.39 -7.06 6.04
N GLU A 8 9.08 -8.08 6.82
CA GLU A 8 7.72 -8.59 6.88
C GLU A 8 6.76 -7.53 7.41
N VAL A 9 7.14 -6.85 8.48
CA VAL A 9 6.31 -5.80 9.05
C VAL A 9 6.11 -4.66 8.06
N LEU A 10 7.19 -4.24 7.41
CA LEU A 10 7.10 -3.16 6.44
C LEU A 10 6.20 -3.52 5.27
N ASN A 11 6.31 -4.75 4.78
CA ASN A 11 5.46 -5.18 3.68
C ASN A 11 4.00 -5.27 4.10
N SER A 12 3.74 -5.63 5.34
CA SER A 12 2.37 -5.62 5.84
C SER A 12 1.78 -4.21 5.82
N LEU A 13 2.60 -3.23 6.18
CA LEU A 13 2.15 -1.84 6.16
C LEU A 13 1.92 -1.36 4.73
N ILE A 14 2.77 -1.81 3.80
CA ILE A 14 2.58 -1.46 2.40
C ILE A 14 1.25 -2.02 1.89
N THR A 15 0.95 -3.26 2.24
CA THR A 15 -0.31 -3.87 1.84
C THR A 15 -1.50 -3.11 2.39
N ILE A 16 -1.41 -2.69 3.66
CA ILE A 16 -2.48 -1.91 4.27
C ILE A 16 -2.68 -0.61 3.52
N ASN A 17 -1.60 0.06 3.14
CA ASN A 17 -1.72 1.30 2.40
C ASN A 17 -2.31 1.08 1.01
N ASN A 18 -1.97 -0.04 0.36
CA ASN A 18 -2.56 -0.37 -0.92
C ASN A 18 -4.07 -0.57 -0.78
N ASP A 19 -4.49 -1.26 0.28
CA ASP A 19 -5.92 -1.44 0.54
C ASP A 19 -6.62 -0.11 0.75
N ARG A 20 -5.99 0.79 1.47
CA ARG A 20 -6.56 2.12 1.71
C ARG A 20 -6.71 2.90 0.42
N ILE A 21 -5.68 2.85 -0.44
CA ILE A 21 -5.73 3.56 -1.71
C ILE A 21 -6.89 3.03 -2.54
N GLU A 22 -7.06 1.73 -2.63
CA GLU A 22 -8.16 1.15 -3.38
C GLU A 22 -9.50 1.57 -2.80
N GLY A 23 -9.61 1.57 -1.48
CA GLY A 23 -10.84 1.97 -0.83
C GLY A 23 -11.19 3.41 -1.11
N TYR A 24 -10.20 4.29 -1.03
CA TYR A 24 -10.42 5.71 -1.29
C TYR A 24 -10.79 5.95 -2.75
N GLU A 25 -10.12 5.23 -3.67
CA GLU A 25 -10.44 5.38 -5.09
C GLU A 25 -11.87 4.96 -5.37
N LYS A 26 -12.30 3.86 -4.77
CA LYS A 26 -13.65 3.39 -4.96
C LYS A 26 -14.64 4.37 -4.37
N ALA A 27 -14.38 4.86 -3.18
CA ALA A 27 -15.27 5.83 -2.54
C ALA A 27 -15.34 7.11 -3.36
N SER A 28 -14.23 7.52 -3.93
CA SER A 28 -14.19 8.72 -4.76
C SER A 28 -15.07 8.57 -5.99
N LYS A 29 -15.11 7.38 -6.56
CA LYS A 29 -15.95 7.14 -7.72
C LYS A 29 -17.42 7.08 -7.36
N GLU A 30 -17.74 6.67 -6.15
CA GLU A 30 -19.12 6.49 -5.74
C GLU A 30 -19.74 7.76 -5.20
N THR A 31 -18.96 8.73 -4.80
CA THR A 31 -19.51 9.97 -4.29
C THR A 31 -19.62 11.00 -5.41
N GLU A 32 -20.63 11.86 -5.31
CA GLU A 32 -20.77 12.97 -6.24
C GLU A 32 -20.39 14.28 -5.61
N GLU A 33 -19.98 14.23 -4.34
CA GLU A 33 -19.58 15.44 -3.62
C GLU A 33 -18.17 15.81 -4.00
N VAL A 34 -18.01 17.02 -4.55
CA VAL A 34 -16.69 17.49 -4.96
C VAL A 34 -15.75 17.58 -3.77
N ASP A 35 -16.25 18.04 -2.66
CA ASP A 35 -15.42 18.16 -1.46
C ASP A 35 -14.88 16.82 -0.99
N LEU A 36 -15.73 15.80 -1.05
CA LEU A 36 -15.30 14.47 -0.65
C LEU A 36 -14.31 13.88 -1.64
N LYS A 37 -14.52 14.13 -2.92
CA LYS A 37 -13.55 13.66 -3.91
C LYS A 37 -12.19 14.28 -3.67
N ALA A 38 -12.14 15.55 -3.35
CA ALA A 38 -10.87 16.21 -3.07
C ALA A 38 -10.23 15.64 -1.82
N LEU A 39 -11.02 15.34 -0.81
CA LEU A 39 -10.51 14.77 0.42
C LEU A 39 -9.94 13.38 0.18
N PHE A 40 -10.65 12.55 -0.59
CA PHE A 40 -10.16 11.22 -0.90
C PHE A 40 -8.89 11.29 -1.74
N ALA A 41 -8.81 12.24 -2.67
CA ALA A 41 -7.59 12.40 -3.46
C ALA A 41 -6.40 12.73 -2.56
N GLN A 42 -6.63 13.53 -1.54
CA GLN A 42 -5.58 13.88 -0.59
C GLN A 42 -5.15 12.66 0.22
N PHE A 43 -6.12 11.86 0.67
CA PHE A 43 -5.82 10.64 1.39
C PHE A 43 -5.03 9.67 0.53
N ILE A 44 -5.40 9.55 -0.74
CA ILE A 44 -4.69 8.67 -1.66
C ILE A 44 -3.25 9.13 -1.82
N SER A 45 -3.04 10.41 -2.00
CA SER A 45 -1.70 10.95 -2.16
C SER A 45 -0.85 10.68 -0.92
N THR A 46 -1.41 10.89 0.26
CA THR A 46 -0.70 10.64 1.51
C THR A 46 -0.35 9.16 1.63
N SER A 47 -1.28 8.29 1.29
CA SER A 47 -1.04 6.85 1.39
C SER A 47 0.03 6.40 0.39
N LYS A 48 0.04 6.98 -0.80
CA LYS A 48 1.05 6.64 -1.79
C LYS A 48 2.44 7.08 -1.33
N ASN A 49 2.53 8.26 -0.73
CA ASN A 49 3.81 8.74 -0.21
C ASN A 49 4.31 7.82 0.90
N CYS A 50 3.42 7.44 1.79
CA CYS A 50 3.77 6.54 2.87
C CYS A 50 4.26 5.21 2.33
N LYS A 51 3.55 4.69 1.33
CA LYS A 51 3.92 3.43 0.72
C LYS A 51 5.30 3.50 0.08
N GLN A 52 5.60 4.61 -0.56
CA GLN A 52 6.92 4.78 -1.20
C GLN A 52 8.04 4.75 -0.17
N GLU A 53 7.84 5.40 0.95
CA GLU A 53 8.85 5.40 2.00
C GLU A 53 9.04 4.01 2.58
N LEU A 54 7.94 3.30 2.78
CA LEU A 54 8.02 1.94 3.27
C LEU A 54 8.75 1.04 2.28
N ALA A 55 8.46 1.22 0.99
CA ALA A 55 9.10 0.42 -0.03
C ALA A 55 10.60 0.69 -0.07
N ARG A 56 10.98 1.94 0.13
CA ARG A 56 12.41 2.28 0.16
C ARG A 56 13.11 1.57 1.31
N GLU A 57 12.47 1.52 2.47
CA GLU A 57 13.04 0.84 3.61
C GLU A 57 13.21 -0.64 3.34
N VAL A 58 12.21 -1.27 2.72
CA VAL A 58 12.29 -2.68 2.38
C VAL A 58 13.47 -2.93 1.45
N SER A 59 13.62 -2.08 0.45
CA SER A 59 14.73 -2.21 -0.49
C SER A 59 16.08 -2.02 0.20
N THR A 60 16.14 -1.07 1.11
CA THR A 60 17.38 -0.81 1.88
C THR A 60 17.77 -2.04 2.68
N LEU A 61 16.79 -2.77 3.19
CA LEU A 61 17.06 -3.97 3.96
C LEU A 61 17.31 -5.19 3.08
N GLY A 62 17.20 -5.02 1.75
CA GLY A 62 17.47 -6.11 0.84
C GLY A 62 16.29 -7.02 0.60
N GLY A 63 15.09 -6.58 0.98
CA GLY A 63 13.89 -7.38 0.79
C GLY A 63 13.16 -7.05 -0.50
N GLU A 64 12.12 -7.79 -0.76
CA GLU A 64 11.24 -7.56 -1.90
C GLU A 64 10.03 -6.78 -1.45
N VAL A 65 9.69 -5.75 -2.22
CA VAL A 65 8.57 -4.89 -1.90
C VAL A 65 7.26 -5.55 -2.25
N ALA A 66 6.31 -5.53 -1.32
CA ALA A 66 4.98 -6.07 -1.57
C ALA A 66 4.26 -5.22 -2.60
N GLU A 67 3.45 -5.88 -3.42
CA GLU A 67 2.66 -5.20 -4.44
C GLU A 67 1.22 -5.65 -4.34
N GLY A 68 0.33 -4.77 -4.64
CA GLY A 68 -1.07 -5.09 -4.62
C GLY A 68 -1.70 -4.86 -3.26
N ALA A 69 -3.02 -4.91 -3.23
CA ALA A 69 -3.78 -4.62 -2.03
C ALA A 69 -3.83 -5.79 -1.09
N THR A 70 -4.04 -6.97 -1.64
CA THR A 70 -4.11 -8.17 -0.82
C THR A 70 -2.98 -9.08 -1.15
N VAL A 71 -2.75 -10.05 -0.29
CA VAL A 71 -1.65 -10.94 -0.44
C VAL A 71 -1.91 -12.05 -1.43
N SER A 72 -3.16 -12.37 -1.67
CA SER A 72 -3.48 -13.57 -2.40
C SER A 72 -2.86 -13.63 -3.79
N GLY A 73 -3.02 -12.58 -4.57
CA GLY A 73 -2.45 -12.56 -5.91
C GLY A 73 -0.94 -12.62 -5.88
N LYS A 74 -0.37 -11.84 -4.99
CA LYS A 74 1.06 -11.79 -4.83
C LYS A 74 1.61 -13.13 -4.40
N PHE A 75 0.92 -13.75 -3.48
CA PHE A 75 1.32 -15.03 -2.96
C PHE A 75 1.36 -16.09 -4.05
N LEU A 76 0.35 -16.12 -4.89
CA LEU A 76 0.30 -17.07 -5.99
C LEU A 76 1.45 -16.82 -6.96
N LYS A 77 1.75 -15.58 -7.18
CA LYS A 77 2.83 -15.22 -8.07
C LYS A 77 4.17 -15.72 -7.56
N SER A 78 4.33 -15.74 -6.27
CA SER A 78 5.57 -16.18 -5.67
C SER A 78 5.86 -17.66 -6.01
N PHE A 79 4.82 -18.41 -6.19
CA PHE A 79 4.98 -19.83 -6.50
C PHE A 79 5.06 -20.09 -7.98
N GLY A 80 4.61 -19.14 -8.76
CA GLY A 80 4.66 -19.28 -10.20
C GLY A 80 6.03 -18.99 -10.73
#